data_87a48ac851ce05f9081c324aca24d7b7
#
_entry.id   87a48ac851ce05f9081c324aca24d7b7
#
_cell.length_a   1.000
_cell.length_b   1.000
_cell.length_c   1.000
_cell.angle_alpha   90.00
_cell.angle_beta   90.00
_cell.angle_gamma   90.00
#
_symmetry.space_group_name_H-M   'P 1'
#
loop_
_entity.id
_entity.type
_entity.pdbx_description
1 polymer ?
#
loop_
_entity_poly.entity_id
_entity_poly.type
_entity_poly.pdbx_seq_one_letter_code
_entity_poly.pdbx_strand_id
1 'polypeptide(L)'
;MKKRNRRLLAVLCAVVTAAGIAAPAMTPVYAAQNEVTNEEVNAEVMSAGNTKDDVDDSGKADEQEDVYSLKYITVDGRTAWYYANEKGEVDKDYIGVTDNDYGWWYVKNGEVDFSYTGLGFNDAGCWRIVDGAVDFGCTSVVDSEYGWWYVCGGQVDYSYTGIAPNEYGWWRIVNGQVDFTCNSVECNDYGWFYLRNGQVDFSYTGLGFNDSGCWRIVNGAVDFGCTGVVDSEYGWWYVRNGQVDYSYTGIAPNEYGWWRIVNGQVDFNCNSVECNDAGWFCIRGGKVDFDFNGIASNSSGNWCIWGGKVNFGYDGGVKYLGSTYLVLDGEAFCIDEQIGKGSVGFLELINPTISGLFNCGYAYDQYTVIGAADDATSLENMRQALYGILECNELRKAHGLQELKISNSLMAIAEYDTNASAYAMDHIGVFNVGENLAWGPSFFDPFDGWYTQEKADFDQGNYANVGHYLNIIDDSYTITGFAVNQKSAYGNTYGQVFSGMELEGDCFSVDDYCGFFMLYYNAVYNPVVLG
;
A
#
# COMPACT_ATOMS: atom_id res chain seq x y z
N MET A 1 -11.04 -27.18 -7.41
CA MET A 1 -11.21 -25.92 -8.15
C MET A 1 -9.94 -25.04 -8.16
N LYS A 2 -9.35 -24.61 -7.03
CA LYS A 2 -8.19 -23.66 -7.04
C LYS A 2 -6.92 -24.08 -7.82
N LYS A 3 -6.62 -25.38 -7.99
CA LYS A 3 -5.51 -25.85 -8.84
C LYS A 3 -5.85 -25.88 -10.33
N ARG A 4 -7.13 -25.99 -10.66
CA ARG A 4 -7.68 -26.09 -12.01
C ARG A 4 -7.57 -24.75 -12.74
N ASN A 5 -7.97 -23.66 -12.08
CA ASN A 5 -7.99 -22.32 -12.66
C ASN A 5 -6.58 -21.72 -12.84
N ARG A 6 -5.58 -22.15 -12.02
CA ARG A 6 -4.19 -21.67 -12.18
C ARG A 6 -3.49 -22.11 -13.48
N ARG A 7 -3.87 -23.25 -14.07
CA ARG A 7 -3.32 -23.68 -15.37
C ARG A 7 -3.93 -22.88 -16.53
N LEU A 8 -5.21 -22.59 -16.46
CA LEU A 8 -5.92 -21.73 -17.40
C LEU A 8 -5.46 -20.28 -17.31
N LEU A 9 -5.27 -19.76 -16.10
CA LEU A 9 -4.71 -18.43 -15.85
C LEU A 9 -3.29 -18.30 -16.42
N ALA A 10 -2.46 -19.34 -16.32
CA ALA A 10 -1.11 -19.35 -16.87
C ALA A 10 -1.08 -19.24 -18.42
N VAL A 11 -2.08 -19.80 -19.09
CA VAL A 11 -2.22 -19.69 -20.54
C VAL A 11 -2.68 -18.29 -20.95
N LEU A 12 -3.63 -17.70 -20.22
CA LEU A 12 -4.13 -16.33 -20.44
C LEU A 12 -3.08 -15.26 -20.08
N CYS A 13 -2.35 -15.41 -18.97
CA CYS A 13 -1.28 -14.47 -18.58
C CYS A 13 -0.09 -14.47 -19.55
N ALA A 14 0.22 -15.60 -20.21
CA ALA A 14 1.29 -15.66 -21.20
C ALA A 14 1.01 -14.82 -22.46
N VAL A 15 -0.26 -14.54 -22.73
CA VAL A 15 -0.70 -13.74 -23.89
C VAL A 15 -0.62 -12.23 -23.60
N VAL A 16 -0.85 -11.80 -22.35
CA VAL A 16 -0.86 -10.37 -21.94
C VAL A 16 0.55 -9.79 -21.79
N THR A 17 1.56 -10.62 -21.47
CA THR A 17 2.94 -10.14 -21.25
C THR A 17 3.74 -9.81 -22.53
N ALA A 18 3.18 -10.04 -23.71
CA ALA A 18 3.85 -9.74 -25.01
C ALA A 18 3.70 -8.29 -25.47
N ALA A 19 2.88 -7.45 -24.81
CA ALA A 19 2.69 -6.03 -25.13
C ALA A 19 3.38 -5.13 -24.10
N GLY A 20 4.70 -5.19 -24.01
CA GLY A 20 5.51 -4.35 -23.13
C GLY A 20 5.64 -2.91 -23.66
N ILE A 21 5.07 -1.94 -22.94
CA ILE A 21 5.42 -0.52 -23.05
C ILE A 21 6.19 -0.12 -21.80
N ALA A 22 7.47 0.23 -21.99
CA ALA A 22 8.34 0.72 -20.93
C ALA A 22 7.92 2.12 -20.48
N ALA A 23 7.67 2.31 -19.19
CA ALA A 23 7.50 3.63 -18.57
C ALA A 23 8.86 4.22 -18.16
N PRO A 24 9.08 5.54 -18.33
CA PRO A 24 10.33 6.18 -17.95
C PRO A 24 10.44 6.37 -16.43
N ALA A 25 11.62 6.13 -15.90
CA ALA A 25 11.97 6.36 -14.50
C ALA A 25 11.97 7.85 -14.17
N MET A 26 11.19 8.26 -13.15
CA MET A 26 11.29 9.57 -12.53
C MET A 26 12.24 9.53 -11.35
N THR A 27 13.29 10.34 -11.41
CA THR A 27 14.18 10.65 -10.29
C THR A 27 13.50 11.60 -9.30
N PRO A 28 13.65 11.40 -7.98
CA PRO A 28 13.10 12.33 -6.99
C PRO A 28 13.92 13.61 -6.92
N VAL A 29 13.25 14.75 -7.03
CA VAL A 29 13.83 16.07 -6.77
C VAL A 29 13.81 16.31 -5.26
N TYR A 30 14.97 16.31 -4.62
CA TYR A 30 15.14 16.82 -3.26
C TYR A 30 15.10 18.35 -3.28
N ALA A 31 14.16 18.91 -2.53
CA ALA A 31 14.16 20.34 -2.23
C ALA A 31 15.32 20.64 -1.27
N ALA A 32 16.23 21.51 -1.73
CA ALA A 32 17.32 22.02 -0.92
C ALA A 32 16.75 22.90 0.22
N GLN A 33 17.00 22.50 1.46
CA GLN A 33 16.86 23.39 2.62
C GLN A 33 18.09 24.29 2.70
N ASN A 34 17.82 25.57 2.82
CA ASN A 34 18.83 26.59 3.06
C ASN A 34 19.49 26.33 4.43
N GLU A 35 20.78 26.11 4.41
CA GLU A 35 21.64 26.24 5.60
C GLU A 35 21.69 27.73 5.97
N VAL A 36 21.10 28.06 7.11
CA VAL A 36 21.39 29.31 7.81
C VAL A 36 22.49 28.98 8.80
N THR A 37 23.69 29.43 8.49
CA THR A 37 24.83 29.44 9.39
C THR A 37 24.55 30.36 10.54
N ASN A 38 24.42 29.84 11.76
CA ASN A 38 24.49 30.63 12.99
C ASN A 38 25.95 31.00 13.23
N GLU A 39 26.29 32.20 12.87
CA GLU A 39 27.48 32.88 13.39
C GLU A 39 27.24 33.24 14.87
N GLU A 40 28.29 33.00 15.63
CA GLU A 40 28.49 33.30 17.03
C GLU A 40 27.93 34.68 17.44
N VAL A 41 26.93 34.69 18.34
CA VAL A 41 26.61 35.86 19.13
C VAL A 41 27.00 35.56 20.57
N ASN A 42 28.27 35.92 20.83
CA ASN A 42 28.85 36.48 22.06
C ASN A 42 28.29 36.07 23.42
N ALA A 43 29.02 35.17 24.04
CA ALA A 43 29.25 35.15 25.48
C ALA A 43 30.11 36.38 25.89
N GLU A 44 29.53 37.54 25.87
CA GLU A 44 30.13 38.77 26.41
C GLU A 44 29.12 39.59 27.18
N VAL A 45 28.60 39.09 28.27
CA VAL A 45 28.09 39.87 29.38
C VAL A 45 28.08 38.95 30.62
N MET A 46 29.15 38.82 31.29
CA MET A 46 29.29 38.49 32.71
C MET A 46 30.77 38.19 33.05
N SER A 47 31.66 39.13 32.67
CA SER A 47 33.02 39.14 33.23
C SER A 47 33.38 40.61 33.53
N ALA A 48 32.71 41.12 34.54
CA ALA A 48 33.17 42.34 35.21
C ALA A 48 33.55 41.99 36.64
N GLY A 49 34.73 41.42 36.77
CA GLY A 49 35.31 41.05 38.04
C GLY A 49 36.79 40.79 37.90
N ASN A 50 37.59 41.86 37.97
CA ASN A 50 39.02 41.89 38.32
C ASN A 50 40.03 41.12 37.46
N THR A 51 40.57 41.80 36.46
CA THR A 51 41.96 41.63 36.04
C THR A 51 42.86 42.27 37.09
N LYS A 52 43.56 41.45 37.90
CA LYS A 52 44.78 41.90 38.60
C LYS A 52 45.93 41.80 37.61
N ASP A 53 46.46 42.96 37.22
CA ASP A 53 47.76 43.08 36.58
C ASP A 53 48.83 42.64 37.58
N ASP A 54 49.73 41.75 37.17
CA ASP A 54 50.97 41.43 37.85
C ASP A 54 51.89 42.69 37.86
N VAL A 55 52.09 43.25 38.99
CA VAL A 55 53.18 44.24 39.23
C VAL A 55 53.91 43.85 40.50
N ASP A 56 55.13 43.43 40.28
CA ASP A 56 56.39 43.46 41.05
C ASP A 56 56.34 43.70 42.57
N ASP A 57 56.91 42.72 43.28
CA ASP A 57 57.27 42.66 44.66
C ASP A 57 58.17 43.81 45.12
N SER A 58 57.64 44.74 45.91
CA SER A 58 58.42 45.51 46.89
C SER A 58 57.56 46.01 48.02
N GLY A 59 57.67 45.35 49.15
CA GLY A 59 57.40 45.73 50.52
C GLY A 59 56.36 46.82 50.80
N LYS A 60 55.12 46.44 51.13
CA LYS A 60 54.24 47.23 51.97
C LYS A 60 53.61 46.33 53.03
N ALA A 61 53.49 46.91 54.24
CA ALA A 61 52.92 46.32 55.44
C ALA A 61 51.56 45.63 55.17
N ASP A 62 51.26 44.53 55.88
CA ASP A 62 49.94 43.92 56.03
C ASP A 62 48.88 45.01 56.32
N GLU A 63 48.21 45.50 55.32
CA GLU A 63 46.89 46.10 55.45
C GLU A 63 45.95 44.94 55.70
N GLN A 64 45.54 44.75 56.95
CA GLN A 64 44.49 43.83 57.35
C GLN A 64 43.24 44.24 56.56
N GLU A 65 42.86 43.48 55.55
CA GLU A 65 41.61 43.70 54.81
C GLU A 65 40.47 43.80 55.80
N ASP A 66 39.71 44.91 55.83
CA ASP A 66 38.55 45.07 56.68
C ASP A 66 37.51 43.99 56.37
N VAL A 67 37.21 43.11 57.29
CA VAL A 67 36.20 42.05 57.14
C VAL A 67 34.82 42.68 57.34
N TYR A 68 34.01 42.66 56.27
CA TYR A 68 32.62 43.16 56.27
C TYR A 68 31.64 42.02 56.59
N SER A 69 30.57 42.34 57.35
CA SER A 69 29.46 41.43 57.66
C SER A 69 28.17 42.20 57.91
N LEU A 70 27.03 41.53 57.96
CA LEU A 70 25.75 42.15 58.32
C LEU A 70 25.71 42.46 59.82
N LYS A 71 25.50 43.72 60.16
CA LYS A 71 25.41 44.24 61.53
C LYS A 71 24.14 45.05 61.73
N TYR A 72 23.43 44.85 62.81
CA TYR A 72 22.29 45.68 63.20
C TYR A 72 22.77 46.88 63.98
N ILE A 73 22.93 48.02 63.30
CA ILE A 73 23.56 49.22 63.81
C ILE A 73 22.75 50.46 63.44
N THR A 74 23.05 51.60 64.08
CA THR A 74 22.45 52.91 63.77
C THR A 74 23.45 53.74 62.98
N VAL A 75 23.05 54.10 61.77
CA VAL A 75 23.81 55.00 60.85
C VAL A 75 22.91 56.15 60.48
N ASP A 76 23.43 57.41 60.65
CA ASP A 76 22.73 58.65 60.36
C ASP A 76 21.33 58.74 61.02
N GLY A 77 21.14 58.12 62.23
CA GLY A 77 19.89 58.17 62.98
C GLY A 77 18.85 57.11 62.60
N ARG A 78 19.17 56.21 61.67
CA ARG A 78 18.35 55.08 61.26
C ARG A 78 18.99 53.75 61.72
N THR A 79 18.25 52.94 62.43
CA THR A 79 18.70 51.60 62.85
C THR A 79 18.18 50.55 61.87
N ALA A 80 19.11 49.85 61.22
CA ALA A 80 18.82 48.81 60.25
C ALA A 80 19.96 47.78 60.19
N TRP A 81 19.80 46.75 59.33
CA TRP A 81 20.87 45.86 58.97
C TRP A 81 21.74 46.43 57.88
N TYR A 82 23.05 46.68 58.22
CA TYR A 82 24.02 47.22 57.29
C TYR A 82 25.19 46.23 57.08
N TYR A 83 25.73 46.22 55.87
CA TYR A 83 26.99 45.56 55.54
C TYR A 83 28.14 46.48 55.95
N ALA A 84 28.76 46.12 57.06
CA ALA A 84 29.73 46.98 57.71
C ALA A 84 30.95 46.23 58.25
N ASN A 85 32.09 46.92 58.30
CA ASN A 85 33.31 46.37 58.88
C ASN A 85 33.24 46.33 60.42
N GLU A 86 34.28 45.85 61.08
CA GLU A 86 34.34 45.74 62.57
C GLU A 86 34.20 47.11 63.27
N LYS A 87 34.59 48.19 62.62
CA LYS A 87 34.49 49.57 63.17
C LYS A 87 33.08 50.16 62.99
N GLY A 88 32.17 49.49 62.29
CA GLY A 88 30.82 49.97 62.00
C GLY A 88 30.75 50.87 60.75
N GLU A 89 31.80 50.94 59.97
CA GLU A 89 31.81 51.67 58.69
C GLU A 89 31.09 50.85 57.63
N VAL A 90 30.02 51.41 57.02
CA VAL A 90 29.17 50.76 56.02
C VAL A 90 29.82 50.89 54.66
N ASP A 91 29.92 49.75 53.94
CA ASP A 91 30.23 49.76 52.49
C ASP A 91 28.99 50.15 51.69
N LYS A 92 28.89 51.41 51.36
CA LYS A 92 27.74 51.98 50.61
C LYS A 92 27.73 51.61 49.13
N ASP A 93 28.82 51.02 48.61
CA ASP A 93 28.92 50.57 47.24
C ASP A 93 28.54 49.10 47.09
N TYR A 94 28.42 48.35 48.23
CA TYR A 94 28.08 46.96 48.23
C TYR A 94 26.63 46.74 47.77
N ILE A 95 26.46 45.93 46.71
CA ILE A 95 25.21 45.42 46.22
C ILE A 95 25.39 43.91 45.99
N GLY A 96 24.63 43.07 46.71
CA GLY A 96 24.80 41.62 46.60
C GLY A 96 24.04 40.85 47.68
N VAL A 97 24.29 39.55 47.73
CA VAL A 97 23.72 38.65 48.74
C VAL A 97 24.79 38.30 49.77
N THR A 98 24.46 38.48 51.02
CA THR A 98 25.34 38.07 52.12
C THR A 98 24.52 37.46 53.25
N ASP A 99 25.17 36.70 54.14
CA ASP A 99 24.51 35.95 55.21
C ASP A 99 24.86 36.50 56.61
N ASN A 100 24.02 36.13 57.56
CA ASN A 100 24.26 36.24 59.00
C ASN A 100 23.58 35.03 59.72
N ASP A 101 23.61 35.05 61.06
CA ASP A 101 22.99 34.01 61.92
C ASP A 101 21.47 33.83 61.68
N TYR A 102 20.80 34.75 61.01
CA TYR A 102 19.35 34.76 60.77
C TYR A 102 18.96 34.34 59.37
N GLY A 103 19.91 34.28 58.42
CA GLY A 103 19.65 33.92 57.02
C GLY A 103 20.51 34.64 55.99
N TRP A 104 20.12 34.53 54.72
CA TRP A 104 20.79 35.18 53.59
C TRP A 104 19.92 36.32 53.08
N TRP A 105 20.54 37.50 52.93
CA TRP A 105 19.83 38.74 52.68
C TRP A 105 20.40 39.52 51.48
N TYR A 106 19.53 40.15 50.74
CA TYR A 106 19.93 41.05 49.67
C TYR A 106 20.25 42.43 50.24
N VAL A 107 21.43 42.91 49.96
CA VAL A 107 21.94 44.19 50.37
C VAL A 107 22.01 45.11 49.14
N LYS A 108 21.56 46.33 49.29
CA LYS A 108 21.65 47.37 48.27
C LYS A 108 22.18 48.65 48.92
N ASN A 109 23.26 49.23 48.32
CA ASN A 109 23.93 50.39 48.84
C ASN A 109 24.33 50.22 50.33
N GLY A 110 24.77 49.04 50.71
CA GLY A 110 25.21 48.70 52.05
C GLY A 110 24.10 48.47 53.07
N GLU A 111 22.83 48.57 52.77
CA GLU A 111 21.70 48.30 53.65
C GLU A 111 20.87 47.12 53.13
N VAL A 112 20.37 46.24 54.00
CA VAL A 112 19.46 45.16 53.64
C VAL A 112 18.16 45.74 53.10
N ASP A 113 17.82 45.42 51.88
CA ASP A 113 16.60 45.88 51.21
C ASP A 113 15.49 44.82 51.31
N PHE A 114 14.67 44.92 52.34
CA PHE A 114 13.52 44.00 52.55
C PHE A 114 12.38 44.19 51.56
N SER A 115 12.47 45.17 50.68
CA SER A 115 11.46 45.39 49.64
C SER A 115 11.82 44.70 48.31
N TYR A 116 13.07 44.21 48.20
CA TYR A 116 13.54 43.63 46.94
C TYR A 116 13.04 42.21 46.78
N THR A 117 12.46 41.96 45.60
CA THR A 117 12.11 40.61 45.12
C THR A 117 12.65 40.50 43.69
N GLY A 118 13.52 39.52 43.46
CA GLY A 118 14.22 39.33 42.19
C GLY A 118 15.35 38.31 42.27
N LEU A 119 16.43 38.56 41.54
CA LEU A 119 17.66 37.80 41.59
C LEU A 119 18.79 38.63 42.16
N GLY A 120 19.58 38.08 43.06
CA GLY A 120 20.74 38.71 43.67
C GLY A 120 21.98 37.82 43.60
N PHE A 121 23.16 38.43 43.58
CA PHE A 121 24.42 37.75 43.31
C PHE A 121 25.37 37.77 44.53
N ASN A 122 26.18 36.73 44.68
CA ASN A 122 27.40 36.71 45.50
C ASN A 122 28.45 35.81 44.84
N ASP A 123 29.57 35.58 45.48
CA ASP A 123 30.66 34.75 44.95
C ASP A 123 30.24 33.25 44.78
N ALA A 124 29.18 32.83 45.46
CA ALA A 124 28.67 31.46 45.35
C ALA A 124 27.64 31.28 44.20
N GLY A 125 27.14 32.39 43.64
CA GLY A 125 26.20 32.33 42.50
C GLY A 125 25.10 33.38 42.53
N CYS A 126 24.01 33.08 41.80
CA CYS A 126 22.82 33.90 41.65
C CYS A 126 21.64 33.27 42.41
N TRP A 127 20.96 34.06 43.23
CA TRP A 127 19.99 33.58 44.22
C TRP A 127 18.62 34.24 44.00
N ARG A 128 17.56 33.47 44.22
CA ARG A 128 16.18 33.99 44.26
C ARG A 128 15.95 34.73 45.57
N ILE A 129 15.57 36.01 45.47
CA ILE A 129 15.26 36.88 46.60
C ILE A 129 13.75 37.12 46.63
N VAL A 130 13.16 36.99 47.80
CA VAL A 130 11.76 37.35 48.09
C VAL A 130 11.73 38.17 49.37
N ASP A 131 11.18 39.37 49.29
CA ASP A 131 11.12 40.31 50.43
C ASP A 131 12.48 40.47 51.15
N GLY A 132 13.53 40.59 50.34
CA GLY A 132 14.92 40.79 50.82
C GLY A 132 15.64 39.53 51.29
N ALA A 133 14.99 38.40 51.43
CA ALA A 133 15.59 37.16 51.89
C ALA A 133 15.78 36.16 50.73
N VAL A 134 16.83 35.33 50.77
CA VAL A 134 16.98 34.23 49.83
C VAL A 134 15.90 33.17 50.10
N ASP A 135 15.14 32.85 49.04
CA ASP A 135 14.14 31.79 49.06
C ASP A 135 14.76 30.45 48.64
N PHE A 136 15.33 29.71 49.56
CA PHE A 136 15.90 28.36 49.35
C PHE A 136 14.85 27.30 48.96
N GLY A 137 13.56 27.61 49.14
CA GLY A 137 12.48 26.69 48.73
C GLY A 137 12.12 26.79 47.24
N CYS A 138 12.59 27.84 46.56
CA CYS A 138 12.25 28.06 45.15
C CYS A 138 12.90 27.00 44.25
N THR A 139 12.06 26.27 43.51
CA THR A 139 12.48 25.45 42.37
C THR A 139 11.47 25.72 41.23
N SER A 140 11.80 26.62 40.34
CA SER A 140 10.89 27.16 39.30
C SER A 140 11.63 28.00 38.29
N VAL A 141 10.95 28.36 37.20
CA VAL A 141 11.40 29.42 36.29
C VAL A 141 11.00 30.76 36.87
N VAL A 142 11.98 31.66 37.05
CA VAL A 142 11.81 32.98 37.65
C VAL A 142 12.03 34.05 36.58
N ASP A 143 11.07 34.94 36.45
CA ASP A 143 11.21 36.20 35.68
C ASP A 143 11.93 37.25 36.50
N SER A 144 12.93 37.91 35.92
CA SER A 144 13.73 38.95 36.57
C SER A 144 14.19 40.02 35.58
N GLU A 145 14.75 41.11 36.08
CA GLU A 145 15.37 42.17 35.26
C GLU A 145 16.56 41.66 34.40
N TYR A 146 17.12 40.47 34.76
CA TYR A 146 18.21 39.79 34.03
C TYR A 146 17.71 38.76 33.05
N GLY A 147 16.39 38.65 32.84
CA GLY A 147 15.74 37.62 32.03
C GLY A 147 15.10 36.50 32.84
N TRP A 148 14.66 35.47 32.16
CA TRP A 148 13.99 34.32 32.78
C TRP A 148 14.96 33.19 33.01
N TRP A 149 15.10 32.75 34.29
CA TRP A 149 16.08 31.78 34.70
C TRP A 149 15.45 30.60 35.48
N TYR A 150 16.00 29.44 35.29
CA TYR A 150 15.64 28.30 36.12
C TYR A 150 16.39 28.34 37.46
N VAL A 151 15.64 28.33 38.52
CA VAL A 151 16.12 28.32 39.90
C VAL A 151 15.85 26.95 40.51
N CYS A 152 16.83 26.36 41.15
CA CYS A 152 16.72 25.08 41.88
C CYS A 152 17.26 25.26 43.31
N GLY A 153 16.40 25.01 44.32
CA GLY A 153 16.80 25.21 45.71
C GLY A 153 17.24 26.64 46.04
N GLY A 154 16.62 27.62 45.39
CA GLY A 154 16.91 29.05 45.61
C GLY A 154 18.04 29.63 44.75
N GLN A 155 18.85 28.78 44.10
CA GLN A 155 19.98 29.19 43.27
C GLN A 155 19.69 29.00 41.78
N VAL A 156 20.14 29.92 40.93
CA VAL A 156 20.08 29.74 39.46
C VAL A 156 21.00 28.58 39.08
N ASP A 157 20.42 27.56 38.42
CA ASP A 157 21.16 26.43 37.91
C ASP A 157 21.52 26.63 36.45
N TYR A 158 22.70 27.15 36.17
CA TYR A 158 23.23 27.41 34.82
C TYR A 158 23.52 26.11 34.03
N SER A 159 23.51 24.95 34.71
CA SER A 159 23.74 23.66 34.02
C SER A 159 22.46 23.03 33.51
N TYR A 160 21.29 23.48 33.97
CA TYR A 160 20.03 22.87 33.63
C TYR A 160 19.64 23.14 32.16
N THR A 161 19.32 22.08 31.45
CA THR A 161 18.74 22.12 30.11
C THR A 161 17.57 21.16 30.06
N GLY A 162 16.36 21.64 29.76
CA GLY A 162 15.14 20.84 29.80
C GLY A 162 13.87 21.67 29.68
N ILE A 163 12.77 21.16 30.21
CA ILE A 163 11.50 21.88 30.33
C ILE A 163 11.14 22.00 31.81
N ALA A 164 10.90 23.21 32.29
CA ALA A 164 10.55 23.48 33.67
C ALA A 164 9.32 24.38 33.79
N PRO A 165 8.48 24.21 34.82
CA PRO A 165 7.26 25.01 35.01
C PRO A 165 7.47 26.27 35.82
N ASN A 166 6.56 27.24 35.63
CA ASN A 166 6.22 28.30 36.57
C ASN A 166 4.70 28.55 36.55
N GLU A 167 4.23 29.61 37.19
CA GLU A 167 2.81 30.00 37.25
C GLU A 167 2.20 30.33 35.88
N TYR A 168 3.04 30.67 34.88
CA TYR A 168 2.60 31.04 33.52
C TYR A 168 2.61 29.89 32.54
N GLY A 169 3.25 28.74 32.89
CA GLY A 169 3.32 27.57 32.02
C GLY A 169 4.62 26.79 32.14
N TRP A 170 4.93 25.98 31.14
CA TRP A 170 6.12 25.17 31.03
C TRP A 170 7.03 25.74 29.94
N TRP A 171 8.32 25.92 30.25
CA TRP A 171 9.28 26.65 29.45
C TRP A 171 10.50 25.84 29.10
N ARG A 172 10.99 26.01 27.88
CA ARG A 172 12.27 25.44 27.44
C ARG A 172 13.42 26.19 28.10
N ILE A 173 14.28 25.48 28.78
CA ILE A 173 15.47 26.01 29.43
C ILE A 173 16.70 25.46 28.71
N VAL A 174 17.65 26.33 28.41
CA VAL A 174 18.96 25.99 27.85
C VAL A 174 20.03 26.70 28.69
N ASN A 175 20.95 25.91 29.30
CA ASN A 175 21.98 26.46 30.18
C ASN A 175 21.41 27.42 31.24
N GLY A 176 20.32 27.01 31.88
CA GLY A 176 19.67 27.75 32.97
C GLY A 176 18.74 28.89 32.50
N GLN A 177 18.76 29.33 31.24
CA GLN A 177 17.96 30.44 30.73
C GLN A 177 16.80 29.94 29.85
N VAL A 178 15.67 30.63 29.89
CA VAL A 178 14.54 30.36 29.00
C VAL A 178 14.91 30.68 27.55
N ASP A 179 14.75 29.69 26.68
CA ASP A 179 14.88 29.87 25.23
C ASP A 179 13.53 30.15 24.59
N PHE A 180 13.21 31.44 24.44
CA PHE A 180 11.97 31.90 23.78
C PHE A 180 11.92 31.63 22.27
N THR A 181 13.01 31.19 21.66
CA THR A 181 13.06 30.93 20.20
C THR A 181 12.67 29.50 19.84
N CYS A 182 12.61 28.59 20.82
CA CYS A 182 12.31 27.20 20.59
C CYS A 182 10.89 26.99 20.04
N ASN A 183 10.82 26.37 18.86
CA ASN A 183 9.59 25.89 18.23
C ASN A 183 9.84 24.45 17.78
N SER A 184 9.74 23.49 18.68
CA SER A 184 10.18 22.12 18.53
C SER A 184 9.36 21.16 19.38
N VAL A 185 9.57 19.87 19.22
CA VAL A 185 9.12 18.84 20.14
C VAL A 185 10.28 18.47 21.08
N GLU A 186 10.12 18.74 22.36
CA GLU A 186 11.14 18.51 23.38
C GLU A 186 10.62 17.56 24.45
N CYS A 187 11.55 16.96 25.22
CA CYS A 187 11.16 16.04 26.28
C CYS A 187 11.68 16.46 27.65
N ASN A 188 10.98 16.00 28.68
CA ASN A 188 11.41 15.96 30.08
C ASN A 188 10.96 14.65 30.74
N ASP A 189 11.11 14.54 32.06
CA ASP A 189 10.71 13.34 32.83
C ASP A 189 9.20 13.02 32.76
N TYR A 190 8.36 13.97 32.38
CA TYR A 190 6.91 13.82 32.27
C TYR A 190 6.44 13.43 30.87
N GLY A 191 7.29 13.55 29.84
CA GLY A 191 6.94 13.20 28.47
C GLY A 191 7.55 14.11 27.40
N TRP A 192 6.98 14.01 26.19
CA TRP A 192 7.39 14.80 25.04
C TRP A 192 6.31 15.85 24.74
N PHE A 193 6.72 17.12 24.57
CA PHE A 193 5.81 18.24 24.44
C PHE A 193 6.16 19.13 23.26
N TYR A 194 5.13 19.66 22.61
CA TYR A 194 5.30 20.68 21.56
C TYR A 194 5.45 22.06 22.17
N LEU A 195 6.52 22.74 21.80
CA LEU A 195 6.81 24.11 22.23
C LEU A 195 6.59 25.10 21.09
N ARG A 196 6.05 26.22 21.46
CA ARG A 196 5.92 27.39 20.59
C ARG A 196 6.46 28.63 21.31
N ASN A 197 7.48 29.27 20.71
CA ASN A 197 8.17 30.41 21.32
C ASN A 197 8.66 30.09 22.74
N GLY A 198 9.26 28.93 22.92
CA GLY A 198 9.84 28.46 24.18
C GLY A 198 8.85 27.94 25.21
N GLN A 199 7.55 28.08 25.01
CA GLN A 199 6.51 27.62 25.92
C GLN A 199 5.81 26.38 25.40
N VAL A 200 5.48 25.41 26.25
CA VAL A 200 4.63 24.27 25.88
C VAL A 200 3.23 24.78 25.53
N ASP A 201 2.80 24.50 24.31
CA ASP A 201 1.46 24.85 23.82
C ASP A 201 0.49 23.69 24.04
N PHE A 202 -0.14 23.62 25.20
CA PHE A 202 -1.13 22.60 25.54
C PHE A 202 -2.43 22.68 24.71
N SER A 203 -2.60 23.74 23.92
CA SER A 203 -3.77 23.85 23.03
C SER A 203 -3.52 23.23 21.65
N TYR A 204 -2.25 22.96 21.31
CA TYR A 204 -1.89 22.47 19.98
C TYR A 204 -2.22 21.00 19.80
N THR A 205 -2.88 20.70 18.67
CA THR A 205 -3.12 19.35 18.17
C THR A 205 -2.79 19.34 16.67
N GLY A 206 -1.84 18.48 16.26
CA GLY A 206 -1.33 18.48 14.89
C GLY A 206 -0.08 17.63 14.74
N LEU A 207 0.83 18.06 13.89
CA LEU A 207 2.16 17.48 13.74
C LEU A 207 3.23 18.47 14.22
N GLY A 208 4.17 17.99 15.03
CA GLY A 208 5.31 18.78 15.51
C GLY A 208 6.63 18.11 15.13
N PHE A 209 7.70 18.89 15.00
CA PHE A 209 8.98 18.43 14.49
C PHE A 209 10.09 18.59 15.54
N ASN A 210 11.08 17.70 15.48
CA ASN A 210 12.40 17.86 16.09
C ASN A 210 13.45 17.13 15.23
N ASP A 211 14.70 17.08 15.70
CA ASP A 211 15.81 16.41 14.99
C ASP A 211 15.58 14.91 14.78
N SER A 212 14.74 14.29 15.60
CA SER A 212 14.42 12.85 15.50
C SER A 212 13.27 12.54 14.54
N GLY A 213 12.52 13.56 14.08
CA GLY A 213 11.44 13.38 13.12
C GLY A 213 10.21 14.24 13.35
N CYS A 214 9.08 13.79 12.78
CA CYS A 214 7.78 14.43 12.86
C CYS A 214 6.84 13.61 13.74
N TRP A 215 6.18 14.24 14.70
CA TRP A 215 5.43 13.62 15.77
C TRP A 215 3.97 14.04 15.79
N ARG A 216 3.07 13.11 16.10
CA ARG A 216 1.66 13.42 16.37
C ARG A 216 1.53 14.07 17.75
N ILE A 217 1.00 15.27 17.76
CA ILE A 217 0.73 16.03 18.98
C ILE A 217 -0.77 16.08 19.24
N VAL A 218 -1.16 15.82 20.47
CA VAL A 218 -2.54 15.96 20.97
C VAL A 218 -2.50 16.71 22.29
N ASN A 219 -3.16 17.87 22.34
CA ASN A 219 -3.17 18.73 23.53
C ASN A 219 -1.76 19.03 24.03
N GLY A 220 -0.86 19.38 23.12
CA GLY A 220 0.53 19.75 23.43
C GLY A 220 1.50 18.61 23.72
N ALA A 221 1.03 17.38 23.85
CA ALA A 221 1.88 16.22 24.13
C ALA A 221 1.95 15.25 22.95
N VAL A 222 3.08 14.55 22.79
CA VAL A 222 3.21 13.48 21.79
C VAL A 222 2.29 12.31 22.13
N ASP A 223 1.44 11.93 21.18
CA ASP A 223 0.58 10.75 21.27
C ASP A 223 1.29 9.51 20.68
N PHE A 224 2.07 8.81 21.50
CA PHE A 224 2.75 7.58 21.10
C PHE A 224 1.79 6.40 20.81
N GLY A 225 0.51 6.50 21.19
CA GLY A 225 -0.50 5.50 20.87
C GLY A 225 -1.05 5.61 19.45
N CYS A 226 -0.82 6.72 18.77
CA CYS A 226 -1.34 6.97 17.45
C CYS A 226 -0.68 6.06 16.40
N THR A 227 -1.49 5.28 15.69
CA THR A 227 -1.08 4.55 14.48
C THR A 227 -2.22 4.62 13.47
N GLY A 228 -1.96 5.24 12.31
CA GLY A 228 -2.96 5.46 11.25
C GLY A 228 -2.70 6.74 10.47
N VAL A 229 -3.68 7.15 9.67
CA VAL A 229 -3.57 8.36 8.86
C VAL A 229 -4.03 9.57 9.68
N VAL A 230 -3.20 10.59 9.74
CA VAL A 230 -3.46 11.84 10.45
C VAL A 230 -3.56 12.98 9.44
N ASP A 231 -4.64 13.74 9.53
CA ASP A 231 -4.83 15.01 8.83
C ASP A 231 -4.13 16.14 9.59
N SER A 232 -3.39 16.98 8.88
CA SER A 232 -2.67 18.12 9.46
C SER A 232 -2.55 19.28 8.44
N GLU A 233 -2.10 20.44 8.92
CA GLU A 233 -1.79 21.59 8.05
C GLU A 233 -0.69 21.32 7.02
N TYR A 234 0.14 20.28 7.26
CA TYR A 234 1.20 19.82 6.36
C TYR A 234 0.74 18.74 5.39
N GLY A 235 -0.56 18.40 5.36
CA GLY A 235 -1.14 17.32 4.58
C GLY A 235 -1.49 16.09 5.42
N TRP A 236 -1.84 15.00 4.75
CA TRP A 236 -2.25 13.77 5.39
C TRP A 236 -1.11 12.76 5.41
N TRP A 237 -0.73 12.32 6.61
CA TRP A 237 0.44 11.49 6.84
C TRP A 237 0.12 10.20 7.61
N TYR A 238 0.82 9.15 7.28
CA TYR A 238 0.78 7.91 8.06
C TYR A 238 1.70 8.03 9.27
N VAL A 239 1.13 7.86 10.44
CA VAL A 239 1.81 7.88 11.73
C VAL A 239 1.85 6.46 12.28
N ARG A 240 2.99 6.07 12.83
CA ARG A 240 3.18 4.80 13.52
C ARG A 240 3.80 5.05 14.89
N ASN A 241 3.10 4.61 15.95
CA ASN A 241 3.57 4.84 17.33
C ASN A 241 3.92 6.32 17.60
N GLY A 242 3.07 7.21 17.14
CA GLY A 242 3.22 8.65 17.35
C GLY A 242 4.15 9.38 16.39
N GLN A 243 4.94 8.69 15.58
CA GLN A 243 5.88 9.28 14.63
C GLN A 243 5.43 9.09 13.18
N VAL A 244 5.63 10.09 12.32
CA VAL A 244 5.38 9.96 10.88
C VAL A 244 6.37 8.95 10.30
N ASP A 245 5.84 7.91 9.65
CA ASP A 245 6.61 6.87 8.99
C ASP A 245 6.73 7.16 7.48
N TYR A 246 7.77 7.87 7.09
CA TYR A 246 8.05 8.23 5.69
C TYR A 246 8.38 7.03 4.80
N SER A 247 8.63 5.86 5.38
CA SER A 247 8.93 4.63 4.62
C SER A 247 7.67 3.85 4.25
N TYR A 248 6.54 4.13 4.91
CA TYR A 248 5.32 3.36 4.71
C TYR A 248 4.69 3.63 3.33
N THR A 249 4.44 2.53 2.61
CA THR A 249 3.66 2.53 1.38
C THR A 249 2.62 1.42 1.46
N GLY A 250 1.33 1.74 1.32
CA GLY A 250 0.25 0.77 1.50
C GLY A 250 -1.12 1.41 1.62
N ILE A 251 -2.04 0.74 2.29
CA ILE A 251 -3.39 1.25 2.60
C ILE A 251 -3.53 1.28 4.12
N ALA A 252 -3.90 2.43 4.67
CA ALA A 252 -4.10 2.61 6.09
C ALA A 252 -5.39 3.40 6.41
N PRO A 253 -6.06 3.10 7.54
CA PRO A 253 -7.31 3.74 7.91
C PRO A 253 -7.12 5.02 8.73
N ASN A 254 -8.19 5.84 8.72
CA ASN A 254 -8.53 6.82 9.75
C ASN A 254 -10.05 6.87 9.93
N GLU A 255 -10.56 7.82 10.70
CA GLU A 255 -12.00 8.02 10.93
C GLU A 255 -12.82 8.32 9.66
N TYR A 256 -12.16 8.83 8.60
CA TYR A 256 -12.81 9.17 7.32
C TYR A 256 -12.78 8.04 6.29
N GLY A 257 -12.01 6.97 6.53
CA GLY A 257 -11.92 5.81 5.62
C GLY A 257 -10.52 5.21 5.53
N TRP A 258 -10.30 4.45 4.47
CA TRP A 258 -9.02 3.80 4.16
C TRP A 258 -8.34 4.53 3.00
N TRP A 259 -7.06 4.85 3.14
CA TRP A 259 -6.33 5.73 2.24
C TRP A 259 -5.09 5.07 1.68
N ARG A 260 -4.81 5.34 0.41
CA ARG A 260 -3.54 4.95 -0.23
C ARG A 260 -2.42 5.85 0.25
N ILE A 261 -1.38 5.25 0.78
CA ILE A 261 -0.19 5.94 1.30
C ILE A 261 0.99 5.59 0.39
N VAL A 262 1.77 6.59 0.03
CA VAL A 262 3.02 6.46 -0.71
C VAL A 262 4.09 7.27 0.01
N ASN A 263 5.18 6.62 0.46
CA ASN A 263 6.26 7.26 1.20
C ASN A 263 5.73 8.11 2.39
N GLY A 264 4.83 7.52 3.17
CA GLY A 264 4.26 8.14 4.36
C GLY A 264 3.12 9.12 4.11
N GLN A 265 2.88 9.58 2.89
CA GLN A 265 1.86 10.59 2.57
C GLN A 265 0.68 9.98 1.82
N VAL A 266 -0.53 10.50 2.06
CA VAL A 266 -1.72 10.11 1.30
C VAL A 266 -1.59 10.57 -0.15
N ASP A 267 -1.73 9.62 -1.08
CA ASP A 267 -1.80 9.91 -2.52
C ASP A 267 -3.26 10.07 -2.96
N PHE A 268 -3.76 11.28 -2.93
CA PHE A 268 -5.12 11.62 -3.36
C PHE A 268 -5.38 11.46 -4.87
N ASN A 269 -4.33 11.26 -5.68
CA ASN A 269 -4.47 11.08 -7.13
C ASN A 269 -4.58 9.61 -7.54
N CYS A 270 -4.34 8.69 -6.60
CA CYS A 270 -4.40 7.27 -6.89
C CYS A 270 -5.80 6.83 -7.31
N ASN A 271 -5.88 6.22 -8.50
CA ASN A 271 -7.05 5.50 -9.01
C ASN A 271 -6.55 4.16 -9.53
N SER A 272 -6.60 3.12 -8.70
CA SER A 272 -5.95 1.82 -8.96
C SER A 272 -6.63 0.73 -8.13
N VAL A 273 -6.18 -0.50 -8.32
CA VAL A 273 -6.44 -1.61 -7.41
C VAL A 273 -5.17 -1.88 -6.63
N GLU A 274 -5.22 -1.70 -5.31
CA GLU A 274 -4.10 -1.82 -4.40
C GLU A 274 -4.38 -2.83 -3.30
N CYS A 275 -3.32 -3.36 -2.66
CA CYS A 275 -3.49 -4.39 -1.64
C CYS A 275 -2.85 -4.01 -0.29
N ASN A 276 -3.39 -4.62 0.75
CA ASN A 276 -2.80 -4.75 2.08
C ASN A 276 -3.11 -6.16 2.63
N ASP A 277 -2.79 -6.42 3.91
CA ASP A 277 -3.02 -7.71 4.56
C ASP A 277 -4.50 -8.13 4.60
N ALA A 278 -5.45 -7.18 4.49
CA ALA A 278 -6.88 -7.44 4.47
C ALA A 278 -7.44 -7.78 3.08
N GLY A 279 -6.65 -7.58 2.01
CA GLY A 279 -7.02 -7.91 0.63
C GLY A 279 -6.68 -6.85 -0.39
N TRP A 280 -7.30 -6.96 -1.57
CA TRP A 280 -7.14 -6.04 -2.70
C TRP A 280 -8.35 -5.13 -2.80
N PHE A 281 -8.14 -3.83 -2.94
CA PHE A 281 -9.19 -2.81 -2.88
C PHE A 281 -9.14 -1.86 -4.05
N CYS A 282 -10.31 -1.43 -4.50
CA CYS A 282 -10.44 -0.35 -5.48
C CYS A 282 -10.20 0.99 -4.79
N ILE A 283 -9.18 1.72 -5.24
CA ILE A 283 -8.85 3.07 -4.78
C ILE A 283 -9.37 4.07 -5.82
N ARG A 284 -10.09 5.08 -5.35
CA ARG A 284 -10.57 6.20 -6.17
C ARG A 284 -10.30 7.52 -5.47
N GLY A 285 -9.54 8.40 -6.12
CA GLY A 285 -9.10 9.65 -5.49
C GLY A 285 -8.34 9.42 -4.18
N GLY A 286 -7.48 8.41 -4.12
CA GLY A 286 -6.67 8.05 -2.95
C GLY A 286 -7.39 7.29 -1.85
N LYS A 287 -8.71 7.13 -1.91
CA LYS A 287 -9.54 6.46 -0.90
C LYS A 287 -10.07 5.13 -1.39
N VAL A 288 -10.16 4.14 -0.52
CA VAL A 288 -10.89 2.90 -0.82
C VAL A 288 -12.38 3.23 -1.01
N ASP A 289 -12.91 2.89 -2.17
CA ASP A 289 -14.33 3.03 -2.50
C ASP A 289 -15.05 1.71 -2.24
N PHE A 290 -15.59 1.54 -1.03
CA PHE A 290 -16.30 0.33 -0.61
C PHE A 290 -17.66 0.16 -1.30
N ASP A 291 -18.19 1.17 -1.96
CA ASP A 291 -19.47 1.11 -2.68
C ASP A 291 -19.28 0.69 -4.14
N PHE A 292 -18.03 0.67 -4.62
CA PHE A 292 -17.74 0.36 -6.01
C PHE A 292 -17.99 -1.11 -6.34
N ASN A 293 -18.76 -1.33 -7.44
CA ASN A 293 -18.97 -2.62 -8.07
C ASN A 293 -18.72 -2.47 -9.58
N GLY A 294 -17.77 -3.21 -10.11
CA GLY A 294 -17.40 -3.07 -11.53
C GLY A 294 -16.03 -3.66 -11.83
N ILE A 295 -15.42 -3.18 -12.90
CA ILE A 295 -14.06 -3.53 -13.28
C ILE A 295 -13.14 -2.34 -12.98
N ALA A 296 -12.06 -2.60 -12.27
CA ALA A 296 -10.99 -1.64 -11.99
C ALA A 296 -9.63 -2.24 -12.33
N SER A 297 -8.67 -1.38 -12.69
CA SER A 297 -7.38 -1.81 -13.24
C SER A 297 -6.22 -1.38 -12.36
N ASN A 298 -5.13 -2.12 -12.44
CA ASN A 298 -3.80 -1.72 -12.00
C ASN A 298 -2.75 -2.15 -13.03
N SER A 299 -1.47 -2.04 -12.71
CA SER A 299 -0.37 -2.43 -13.60
C SER A 299 -0.33 -3.94 -13.93
N SER A 300 -1.03 -4.77 -13.15
CA SER A 300 -1.06 -6.24 -13.34
C SER A 300 -2.25 -6.72 -14.16
N GLY A 301 -3.29 -5.88 -14.37
CA GLY A 301 -4.47 -6.28 -15.13
C GLY A 301 -5.76 -5.59 -14.68
N ASN A 302 -6.89 -6.14 -15.12
CA ASN A 302 -8.24 -5.71 -14.73
C ASN A 302 -8.79 -6.68 -13.69
N TRP A 303 -9.53 -6.15 -12.72
CA TRP A 303 -10.03 -6.90 -11.58
C TRP A 303 -11.53 -6.70 -11.40
N CYS A 304 -12.24 -7.77 -11.11
CA CYS A 304 -13.65 -7.73 -10.77
C CYS A 304 -13.83 -7.33 -9.31
N ILE A 305 -14.45 -6.17 -9.09
CA ILE A 305 -14.63 -5.56 -7.78
C ILE A 305 -16.08 -5.68 -7.35
N TRP A 306 -16.30 -6.14 -6.11
CA TRP A 306 -17.59 -6.11 -5.44
C TRP A 306 -17.43 -5.55 -4.04
N GLY A 307 -18.23 -4.49 -3.72
CA GLY A 307 -18.13 -3.81 -2.45
C GLY A 307 -16.73 -3.26 -2.19
N GLY A 308 -16.11 -2.68 -3.24
CA GLY A 308 -14.76 -2.08 -3.18
C GLY A 308 -13.60 -3.07 -3.10
N LYS A 309 -13.85 -4.38 -3.12
CA LYS A 309 -12.83 -5.42 -2.95
C LYS A 309 -12.79 -6.37 -4.14
N VAL A 310 -11.57 -6.82 -4.54
CA VAL A 310 -11.43 -7.87 -5.55
C VAL A 310 -12.06 -9.17 -5.05
N ASN A 311 -12.94 -9.74 -5.87
CA ASN A 311 -13.59 -11.02 -5.58
C ASN A 311 -12.83 -12.18 -6.22
N PHE A 312 -11.77 -12.64 -5.59
CA PHE A 312 -10.97 -13.80 -6.05
C PHE A 312 -11.73 -15.14 -6.06
N GLY A 313 -12.95 -15.18 -5.51
CA GLY A 313 -13.78 -16.37 -5.53
C GLY A 313 -14.77 -16.44 -6.67
N TYR A 314 -14.78 -15.41 -7.55
CA TYR A 314 -15.71 -15.35 -8.66
C TYR A 314 -15.05 -15.77 -9.97
N ASP A 315 -15.69 -16.74 -10.65
CA ASP A 315 -15.42 -17.17 -12.02
C ASP A 315 -16.71 -17.02 -12.83
N GLY A 316 -16.66 -16.36 -13.99
CA GLY A 316 -17.83 -16.20 -14.86
C GLY A 316 -17.83 -14.93 -15.69
N GLY A 317 -18.97 -14.62 -16.31
CA GLY A 317 -19.14 -13.45 -17.15
C GLY A 317 -19.59 -12.21 -16.38
N VAL A 318 -18.99 -11.07 -16.70
CA VAL A 318 -19.39 -9.75 -16.18
C VAL A 318 -19.55 -8.78 -17.35
N LYS A 319 -20.65 -8.02 -17.36
CA LYS A 319 -20.82 -6.89 -18.26
C LYS A 319 -20.70 -5.58 -17.48
N TYR A 320 -19.76 -4.72 -17.87
CA TYR A 320 -19.49 -3.44 -17.22
C TYR A 320 -19.20 -2.35 -18.24
N LEU A 321 -19.89 -1.20 -18.15
CA LEU A 321 -19.78 -0.05 -19.05
C LEU A 321 -19.86 -0.39 -20.56
N GLY A 322 -20.66 -1.41 -20.90
CA GLY A 322 -20.87 -1.85 -22.28
C GLY A 322 -19.97 -2.97 -22.75
N SER A 323 -18.84 -3.20 -22.11
CA SER A 323 -17.91 -4.30 -22.41
C SER A 323 -18.23 -5.56 -21.60
N THR A 324 -17.91 -6.72 -22.17
CA THR A 324 -18.07 -8.03 -21.55
C THR A 324 -16.71 -8.59 -21.16
N TYR A 325 -16.65 -9.13 -19.95
CA TYR A 325 -15.44 -9.70 -19.38
C TYR A 325 -15.69 -11.14 -18.97
N LEU A 326 -14.73 -12.00 -19.27
CA LEU A 326 -14.57 -13.28 -18.62
C LEU A 326 -13.72 -13.09 -17.39
N VAL A 327 -14.22 -13.44 -16.21
CA VAL A 327 -13.53 -13.32 -14.94
C VAL A 327 -13.08 -14.71 -14.48
N LEU A 328 -11.80 -14.83 -14.12
CA LEU A 328 -11.19 -16.04 -13.58
C LEU A 328 -10.36 -15.69 -12.34
N ASP A 329 -10.67 -16.29 -11.19
CA ASP A 329 -10.04 -15.95 -9.90
C ASP A 329 -10.01 -14.42 -9.63
N GLY A 330 -11.09 -13.72 -10.03
CA GLY A 330 -11.24 -12.29 -9.85
C GLY A 330 -10.53 -11.41 -10.89
N GLU A 331 -9.62 -11.96 -11.71
CA GLU A 331 -9.02 -11.23 -12.84
C GLU A 331 -9.99 -11.20 -14.03
N ALA A 332 -10.16 -10.03 -14.66
CA ALA A 332 -11.15 -9.78 -15.69
C ALA A 332 -10.51 -9.59 -17.07
N PHE A 333 -10.85 -10.46 -18.01
CA PHE A 333 -10.37 -10.44 -19.38
C PHE A 333 -11.48 -9.93 -20.30
N CYS A 334 -11.24 -8.82 -20.99
CA CYS A 334 -12.20 -8.31 -21.98
C CYS A 334 -12.30 -9.27 -23.15
N ILE A 335 -13.54 -9.69 -23.49
CA ILE A 335 -13.82 -10.65 -24.57
C ILE A 335 -14.66 -10.05 -25.71
N ASP A 336 -14.77 -8.73 -25.80
CA ASP A 336 -15.59 -8.07 -26.83
C ASP A 336 -15.17 -8.42 -28.25
N GLU A 337 -13.86 -8.64 -28.49
CA GLU A 337 -13.34 -9.04 -29.80
C GLU A 337 -13.66 -10.51 -30.15
N GLN A 338 -13.94 -11.34 -29.16
CA GLN A 338 -14.26 -12.76 -29.30
C GLN A 338 -15.78 -13.00 -29.44
N ILE A 339 -16.59 -12.10 -28.84
CA ILE A 339 -18.05 -12.18 -28.96
C ILE A 339 -18.46 -12.03 -30.42
N GLY A 340 -19.20 -12.93 -30.97
CA GLY A 340 -19.60 -12.93 -32.39
C GLY A 340 -18.74 -13.81 -33.28
N LYS A 341 -17.59 -14.29 -32.80
CA LYS A 341 -16.80 -15.33 -33.47
C LYS A 341 -17.22 -16.75 -33.09
N GLY A 342 -18.25 -16.90 -32.25
CA GLY A 342 -18.73 -18.20 -31.77
C GLY A 342 -17.66 -18.97 -31.03
N SER A 343 -17.49 -20.26 -31.40
CA SER A 343 -16.44 -21.12 -30.80
C SER A 343 -15.03 -20.65 -31.13
N VAL A 344 -14.80 -20.06 -32.29
CA VAL A 344 -13.48 -19.51 -32.68
C VAL A 344 -13.02 -18.47 -31.67
N GLY A 345 -13.93 -17.63 -31.15
CA GLY A 345 -13.61 -16.69 -30.09
C GLY A 345 -13.17 -17.37 -28.78
N PHE A 346 -13.75 -18.50 -28.44
CA PHE A 346 -13.31 -19.34 -27.30
C PHE A 346 -11.93 -19.97 -27.58
N LEU A 347 -11.75 -20.54 -28.78
CA LEU A 347 -10.48 -21.16 -29.17
C LEU A 347 -9.32 -20.16 -29.17
N GLU A 348 -9.58 -18.89 -29.56
CA GLU A 348 -8.60 -17.78 -29.51
C GLU A 348 -8.15 -17.42 -28.10
N LEU A 349 -8.95 -17.63 -27.06
CA LEU A 349 -8.53 -17.42 -25.68
C LEU A 349 -7.43 -18.43 -25.24
N ILE A 350 -7.40 -19.60 -25.87
CA ILE A 350 -6.38 -20.63 -25.62
C ILE A 350 -5.18 -20.45 -26.56
N ASN A 351 -5.46 -20.22 -27.86
CA ASN A 351 -4.45 -20.00 -28.89
C ASN A 351 -4.87 -18.82 -29.79
N PRO A 352 -4.32 -17.62 -29.59
CA PRO A 352 -4.71 -16.42 -30.35
C PRO A 352 -4.54 -16.51 -31.86
N THR A 353 -3.76 -17.47 -32.35
CA THR A 353 -3.50 -17.66 -33.79
C THR A 353 -4.44 -18.69 -34.44
N ILE A 354 -5.28 -19.34 -33.65
CA ILE A 354 -6.12 -20.46 -34.12
C ILE A 354 -7.07 -20.09 -35.24
N SER A 355 -7.57 -18.85 -35.24
CA SER A 355 -8.47 -18.34 -36.31
C SER A 355 -7.82 -18.34 -37.70
N GLY A 356 -6.50 -18.33 -37.78
CA GLY A 356 -5.76 -18.48 -39.03
C GLY A 356 -6.02 -19.80 -39.76
N LEU A 357 -6.47 -20.84 -39.04
CA LEU A 357 -6.82 -22.13 -39.61
C LEU A 357 -8.05 -22.03 -40.53
N PHE A 358 -8.98 -21.12 -40.22
CA PHE A 358 -10.18 -20.92 -41.01
C PHE A 358 -9.98 -19.99 -42.23
N ASN A 359 -8.75 -19.51 -42.47
CA ASN A 359 -8.38 -18.67 -43.60
C ASN A 359 -6.94 -18.97 -44.04
N CYS A 360 -6.64 -20.23 -44.27
CA CYS A 360 -5.31 -20.72 -44.63
C CYS A 360 -5.05 -20.82 -46.14
N GLY A 361 -6.01 -20.40 -46.97
CA GLY A 361 -5.90 -20.41 -48.43
C GLY A 361 -6.31 -21.71 -49.09
N TYR A 362 -7.00 -22.59 -48.38
CA TYR A 362 -7.57 -23.82 -48.95
C TYR A 362 -8.90 -23.54 -49.68
N ALA A 363 -9.25 -24.40 -50.62
CA ALA A 363 -10.47 -24.26 -51.42
C ALA A 363 -11.76 -24.35 -50.57
N TYR A 364 -11.66 -24.87 -49.36
CA TYR A 364 -12.79 -25.10 -48.47
C TYR A 364 -13.01 -23.96 -47.46
N ASP A 365 -12.10 -22.95 -47.35
CA ASP A 365 -12.24 -21.82 -46.42
C ASP A 365 -13.60 -21.09 -46.59
N GLN A 366 -14.12 -21.02 -47.83
CA GLN A 366 -15.38 -20.37 -48.17
C GLN A 366 -16.62 -21.00 -47.51
N TYR A 367 -16.54 -22.22 -46.98
CA TYR A 367 -17.67 -22.94 -46.39
C TYR A 367 -17.83 -22.66 -44.88
N THR A 368 -16.85 -22.00 -44.25
CA THR A 368 -16.95 -21.58 -42.87
C THR A 368 -17.45 -20.13 -42.80
N VAL A 369 -18.52 -19.92 -42.02
CA VAL A 369 -19.03 -18.60 -41.68
C VAL A 369 -18.93 -18.47 -40.18
N ILE A 370 -17.77 -17.97 -39.72
CA ILE A 370 -17.40 -17.92 -38.31
C ILE A 370 -18.53 -17.36 -37.44
N GLY A 371 -18.95 -18.11 -36.44
CA GLY A 371 -19.96 -17.74 -35.45
C GLY A 371 -21.40 -17.77 -35.94
N ALA A 372 -21.67 -18.15 -37.21
CA ALA A 372 -23.03 -18.29 -37.68
C ALA A 372 -23.77 -19.42 -36.96
N ALA A 373 -25.06 -19.25 -36.71
CA ALA A 373 -25.83 -20.15 -35.83
C ALA A 373 -25.90 -21.60 -36.32
N ASP A 374 -25.88 -21.79 -37.64
CA ASP A 374 -25.93 -23.09 -38.32
C ASP A 374 -24.54 -23.65 -38.69
N ASP A 375 -23.49 -22.87 -38.47
CA ASP A 375 -22.10 -23.23 -38.76
C ASP A 375 -21.48 -24.03 -37.60
N ALA A 376 -20.51 -24.90 -37.90
CA ALA A 376 -19.80 -25.66 -36.87
C ALA A 376 -19.14 -24.75 -35.80
N THR A 377 -18.77 -23.54 -36.21
CA THR A 377 -18.17 -22.52 -35.34
C THR A 377 -19.17 -21.79 -34.42
N SER A 378 -20.46 -22.16 -34.39
CA SER A 378 -21.37 -21.59 -33.40
C SER A 378 -21.11 -22.13 -31.99
N LEU A 379 -21.32 -21.30 -30.94
CA LEU A 379 -21.16 -21.76 -29.56
C LEU A 379 -22.14 -22.89 -29.19
N GLU A 380 -23.34 -22.89 -29.76
CA GLU A 380 -24.33 -23.92 -29.49
C GLU A 380 -23.93 -25.26 -30.14
N ASN A 381 -23.40 -25.22 -31.39
CA ASN A 381 -22.91 -26.43 -32.04
C ASN A 381 -21.64 -26.96 -31.34
N MET A 382 -20.74 -26.12 -30.89
CA MET A 382 -19.62 -26.54 -30.07
C MET A 382 -20.09 -27.19 -28.74
N ARG A 383 -21.14 -26.66 -28.12
CA ARG A 383 -21.73 -27.26 -26.93
C ARG A 383 -22.23 -28.67 -27.18
N GLN A 384 -22.87 -28.91 -28.36
CA GLN A 384 -23.30 -30.24 -28.79
C GLN A 384 -22.10 -31.15 -29.10
N ALA A 385 -21.06 -30.62 -29.75
CA ALA A 385 -19.83 -31.35 -30.05
C ALA A 385 -19.15 -31.92 -28.80
N LEU A 386 -19.14 -31.14 -27.70
CA LEU A 386 -18.59 -31.61 -26.43
C LEU A 386 -19.35 -32.84 -25.85
N TYR A 387 -20.66 -32.95 -26.06
CA TYR A 387 -21.41 -34.15 -25.70
C TYR A 387 -20.97 -35.36 -26.53
N GLY A 388 -20.69 -35.18 -27.84
CA GLY A 388 -20.17 -36.26 -28.68
C GLY A 388 -18.81 -36.78 -28.19
N ILE A 389 -17.92 -35.91 -27.70
CA ILE A 389 -16.64 -36.34 -27.11
C ILE A 389 -16.85 -37.12 -25.82
N LEU A 390 -17.78 -36.70 -24.96
CA LEU A 390 -18.12 -37.43 -23.73
C LEU A 390 -18.63 -38.83 -24.06
N GLU A 391 -19.51 -38.96 -25.06
CA GLU A 391 -20.04 -40.23 -25.50
C GLU A 391 -18.95 -41.13 -26.08
N CYS A 392 -18.07 -40.62 -26.95
CA CYS A 392 -16.92 -41.37 -27.46
C CYS A 392 -16.05 -41.91 -26.31
N ASN A 393 -15.80 -41.13 -25.30
CA ASN A 393 -14.99 -41.54 -24.15
C ASN A 393 -15.68 -42.60 -23.29
N GLU A 394 -16.99 -42.58 -23.12
CA GLU A 394 -17.71 -43.67 -22.46
C GLU A 394 -17.63 -44.98 -23.27
N LEU A 395 -17.69 -44.92 -24.61
CA LEU A 395 -17.50 -46.10 -25.48
C LEU A 395 -16.06 -46.62 -25.37
N ARG A 396 -15.05 -45.78 -25.40
CA ARG A 396 -13.64 -46.15 -25.22
C ARG A 396 -13.40 -46.80 -23.86
N LYS A 397 -13.98 -46.28 -22.81
CA LYS A 397 -13.92 -46.82 -21.46
C LYS A 397 -14.53 -48.23 -21.36
N ALA A 398 -15.63 -48.47 -22.11
CA ALA A 398 -16.22 -49.80 -22.20
C ALA A 398 -15.27 -50.86 -22.85
N HIS A 399 -14.30 -50.41 -23.64
CA HIS A 399 -13.19 -51.21 -24.19
C HIS A 399 -11.93 -51.23 -23.32
N GLY A 400 -11.93 -50.59 -22.14
CA GLY A 400 -10.76 -50.51 -21.26
C GLY A 400 -9.68 -49.54 -21.74
N LEU A 401 -10.01 -48.66 -22.69
CA LEU A 401 -9.11 -47.64 -23.24
C LEU A 401 -9.09 -46.38 -22.38
N GLN A 402 -8.01 -45.63 -22.52
CA GLN A 402 -7.91 -44.30 -21.91
C GLN A 402 -8.85 -43.29 -22.59
N GLU A 403 -9.39 -42.38 -21.82
CA GLU A 403 -10.15 -41.25 -22.34
C GLU A 403 -9.26 -40.37 -23.23
N LEU A 404 -9.82 -39.92 -24.35
CA LEU A 404 -9.20 -38.91 -25.20
C LEU A 404 -9.27 -37.56 -24.50
N LYS A 405 -8.17 -36.79 -24.53
CA LYS A 405 -8.16 -35.39 -24.17
C LYS A 405 -8.74 -34.56 -25.32
N ILE A 406 -9.25 -33.38 -25.03
CA ILE A 406 -9.64 -32.43 -26.06
C ILE A 406 -8.41 -31.58 -26.45
N SER A 407 -8.11 -31.53 -27.74
CA SER A 407 -7.12 -30.64 -28.31
C SER A 407 -7.82 -29.41 -28.89
N ASN A 408 -7.37 -28.20 -28.50
CA ASN A 408 -7.91 -26.95 -29.03
C ASN A 408 -7.73 -26.85 -30.56
N SER A 409 -6.58 -27.30 -31.06
CA SER A 409 -6.30 -27.35 -32.50
C SER A 409 -7.19 -28.40 -33.22
N LEU A 410 -7.43 -29.59 -32.62
CA LEU A 410 -8.31 -30.56 -33.24
C LEU A 410 -9.78 -30.13 -33.20
N MET A 411 -10.22 -29.35 -32.21
CA MET A 411 -11.55 -28.76 -32.23
C MET A 411 -11.71 -27.82 -33.46
N ALA A 412 -10.72 -26.95 -33.72
CA ALA A 412 -10.73 -26.09 -34.90
C ALA A 412 -10.68 -26.88 -36.21
N ILE A 413 -9.87 -27.95 -36.28
CA ILE A 413 -9.80 -28.85 -37.45
C ILE A 413 -11.17 -29.52 -37.68
N ALA A 414 -11.77 -30.06 -36.59
CA ALA A 414 -13.09 -30.69 -36.70
C ALA A 414 -14.17 -29.73 -37.22
N GLU A 415 -14.17 -28.47 -36.73
CA GLU A 415 -15.09 -27.46 -37.18
C GLU A 415 -14.89 -27.12 -38.68
N TYR A 416 -13.63 -26.94 -39.10
CA TYR A 416 -13.27 -26.69 -40.47
C TYR A 416 -13.71 -27.84 -41.41
N ASP A 417 -13.29 -29.08 -41.07
CA ASP A 417 -13.58 -30.29 -41.86
C ASP A 417 -15.09 -30.56 -41.93
N THR A 418 -15.80 -30.43 -40.80
CA THR A 418 -17.25 -30.63 -40.73
C THR A 418 -18.01 -29.57 -41.58
N ASN A 419 -17.57 -28.31 -41.59
CA ASN A 419 -18.16 -27.27 -42.45
C ASN A 419 -17.98 -27.59 -43.95
N ALA A 420 -16.78 -27.98 -44.33
CA ALA A 420 -16.47 -28.37 -45.71
C ALA A 420 -17.20 -29.63 -46.12
N SER A 421 -17.23 -30.66 -45.27
CA SER A 421 -17.90 -31.92 -45.50
C SER A 421 -19.42 -31.82 -45.52
N ALA A 422 -20.02 -30.87 -44.80
CA ALA A 422 -21.44 -30.54 -44.91
C ALA A 422 -21.86 -30.16 -46.32
N TYR A 423 -20.95 -29.58 -47.08
CA TYR A 423 -21.16 -29.21 -48.48
C TYR A 423 -20.68 -30.27 -49.48
N ALA A 424 -19.45 -30.83 -49.26
CA ALA A 424 -18.84 -31.79 -50.15
C ALA A 424 -19.51 -33.17 -50.06
N MET A 425 -20.14 -33.48 -48.92
CA MET A 425 -20.71 -34.82 -48.59
C MET A 425 -19.66 -35.94 -48.70
N ASP A 426 -18.41 -35.60 -48.30
CA ASP A 426 -17.27 -36.51 -48.39
C ASP A 426 -16.16 -36.02 -47.43
N HIS A 427 -15.16 -36.88 -47.16
CA HIS A 427 -13.89 -36.55 -46.50
C HIS A 427 -13.09 -35.56 -47.39
N ILE A 428 -12.68 -34.44 -46.83
CA ILE A 428 -11.94 -33.43 -47.61
C ILE A 428 -10.43 -33.66 -47.62
N GLY A 429 -9.90 -34.40 -46.64
CA GLY A 429 -8.50 -34.84 -46.56
C GLY A 429 -7.46 -33.70 -46.52
N VAL A 430 -7.82 -32.54 -45.97
CA VAL A 430 -6.89 -31.41 -45.84
C VAL A 430 -5.89 -31.63 -44.73
N PHE A 431 -6.33 -32.21 -43.64
CA PHE A 431 -5.50 -32.47 -42.46
C PHE A 431 -5.16 -33.98 -42.31
N ASN A 432 -3.98 -34.26 -41.77
CA ASN A 432 -3.54 -35.64 -41.50
C ASN A 432 -4.00 -36.11 -40.11
N VAL A 433 -5.28 -36.48 -40.01
CA VAL A 433 -5.97 -36.94 -38.80
C VAL A 433 -6.80 -38.18 -39.09
N GLY A 434 -7.11 -38.99 -38.07
CA GLY A 434 -8.21 -39.93 -38.17
C GLY A 434 -9.52 -39.14 -38.19
N GLU A 435 -10.48 -39.52 -39.05
CA GLU A 435 -11.73 -38.80 -39.16
C GLU A 435 -12.93 -39.73 -39.26
N ASN A 436 -13.97 -39.42 -38.48
CA ASN A 436 -15.32 -39.99 -38.60
C ASN A 436 -16.29 -38.91 -39.04
N LEU A 437 -17.10 -39.19 -40.09
CA LEU A 437 -18.14 -38.28 -40.61
C LEU A 437 -19.50 -38.96 -40.64
N ALA A 438 -20.56 -38.22 -40.35
CA ALA A 438 -21.93 -38.65 -40.53
C ALA A 438 -22.84 -37.49 -40.91
N TRP A 439 -23.90 -37.79 -41.70
CA TRP A 439 -24.91 -36.85 -42.11
C TRP A 439 -26.29 -37.41 -41.76
N GLY A 440 -27.15 -36.61 -41.14
CA GLY A 440 -28.46 -37.05 -40.72
C GLY A 440 -29.33 -35.94 -40.17
N PRO A 441 -30.63 -36.20 -39.90
CA PRO A 441 -31.51 -35.23 -39.29
C PRO A 441 -31.03 -34.89 -37.88
N SER A 442 -31.52 -33.77 -37.31
CA SER A 442 -31.05 -33.25 -35.99
C SER A 442 -31.21 -34.15 -34.79
N PHE A 443 -32.05 -35.17 -34.90
CA PHE A 443 -32.25 -36.21 -33.88
C PHE A 443 -31.40 -37.48 -34.10
N PHE A 444 -30.57 -37.48 -35.16
CA PHE A 444 -29.68 -38.61 -35.48
C PHE A 444 -28.49 -38.64 -34.54
N ASP A 445 -28.18 -39.82 -34.04
CA ASP A 445 -26.98 -40.08 -33.26
C ASP A 445 -25.90 -40.70 -34.17
N PRO A 446 -24.77 -40.03 -34.39
CA PRO A 446 -23.71 -40.56 -35.25
C PRO A 446 -23.10 -41.87 -34.70
N PHE A 447 -23.11 -42.10 -33.39
CA PHE A 447 -22.57 -43.30 -32.77
C PHE A 447 -23.41 -44.55 -33.02
N ASP A 448 -24.69 -44.41 -33.39
CA ASP A 448 -25.48 -45.54 -33.86
C ASP A 448 -24.86 -46.19 -35.13
N GLY A 449 -24.36 -45.36 -36.05
CA GLY A 449 -23.63 -45.77 -37.24
C GLY A 449 -22.17 -46.14 -36.93
N TRP A 450 -21.44 -45.17 -36.41
CA TRP A 450 -19.98 -45.30 -36.19
C TRP A 450 -19.57 -46.40 -35.24
N TYR A 451 -20.40 -46.68 -34.22
CA TYR A 451 -20.06 -47.66 -33.21
C TYR A 451 -21.01 -48.85 -33.22
N THR A 452 -22.32 -48.64 -33.05
CA THR A 452 -23.26 -49.73 -32.82
C THR A 452 -23.36 -50.68 -34.03
N GLN A 453 -23.55 -50.12 -35.23
CA GLN A 453 -23.65 -50.91 -36.45
C GLN A 453 -22.31 -51.49 -36.90
N GLU A 454 -21.25 -50.66 -36.92
CA GLU A 454 -19.93 -51.11 -37.37
C GLU A 454 -19.31 -52.11 -36.41
N LYS A 455 -19.54 -52.01 -35.11
CA LYS A 455 -19.14 -53.03 -34.13
C LYS A 455 -19.84 -54.35 -34.39
N ALA A 456 -21.12 -54.35 -34.70
CA ALA A 456 -21.85 -55.57 -35.02
C ALA A 456 -21.31 -56.24 -36.30
N ASP A 457 -20.92 -55.49 -37.31
CA ASP A 457 -20.25 -55.95 -38.51
C ASP A 457 -18.86 -56.54 -38.19
N PHE A 458 -18.08 -55.81 -37.38
CA PHE A 458 -16.75 -56.24 -36.93
C PHE A 458 -16.83 -57.60 -36.17
N ASP A 459 -17.77 -57.72 -35.24
CA ASP A 459 -17.97 -58.91 -34.43
C ASP A 459 -18.39 -60.14 -35.28
N GLN A 460 -19.02 -59.90 -36.46
CA GLN A 460 -19.39 -60.93 -37.43
C GLN A 460 -18.26 -61.25 -38.43
N GLY A 461 -17.09 -60.54 -38.32
CA GLY A 461 -15.96 -60.75 -39.24
C GLY A 461 -16.05 -59.96 -40.55
N ASN A 462 -16.97 -59.04 -40.66
CA ASN A 462 -17.10 -58.09 -41.81
C ASN A 462 -16.29 -56.83 -41.57
N TYR A 463 -15.03 -56.80 -42.04
CA TYR A 463 -14.08 -55.71 -41.79
C TYR A 463 -14.05 -54.66 -42.88
N ALA A 464 -14.90 -54.74 -43.92
CA ALA A 464 -14.78 -53.87 -45.07
C ALA A 464 -15.25 -52.41 -44.83
N ASN A 465 -16.18 -52.19 -43.86
CA ASN A 465 -16.80 -50.88 -43.62
C ASN A 465 -16.94 -50.62 -42.13
N VAL A 466 -15.83 -50.74 -41.39
CA VAL A 466 -15.80 -50.56 -39.92
C VAL A 466 -14.79 -49.51 -39.49
N GLY A 467 -14.50 -48.56 -40.41
CA GLY A 467 -13.44 -47.58 -40.18
C GLY A 467 -13.73 -46.63 -39.01
N HIS A 468 -14.99 -46.22 -38.85
CA HIS A 468 -15.37 -45.31 -37.77
C HIS A 468 -15.24 -46.02 -36.40
N TYR A 469 -15.69 -47.29 -36.30
CA TYR A 469 -15.52 -48.10 -35.11
C TYR A 469 -14.04 -48.24 -34.74
N LEU A 470 -13.18 -48.55 -35.73
CA LEU A 470 -11.75 -48.70 -35.51
C LEU A 470 -11.09 -47.40 -35.03
N ASN A 471 -11.46 -46.25 -35.55
CA ASN A 471 -10.97 -44.97 -35.06
C ASN A 471 -11.37 -44.75 -33.59
N ILE A 472 -12.59 -45.10 -33.19
CA ILE A 472 -13.05 -44.92 -31.80
C ILE A 472 -12.25 -45.81 -30.83
N ILE A 473 -11.90 -47.02 -31.22
CA ILE A 473 -11.22 -48.00 -30.35
C ILE A 473 -9.69 -48.03 -30.55
N ASP A 474 -9.12 -47.20 -31.38
CA ASP A 474 -7.66 -47.13 -31.59
C ASP A 474 -6.98 -46.62 -30.31
N ASP A 475 -6.07 -47.42 -29.75
CA ASP A 475 -5.32 -47.10 -28.52
C ASP A 475 -4.16 -46.15 -28.76
N SER A 476 -3.77 -45.92 -30.03
CA SER A 476 -2.75 -44.96 -30.42
C SER A 476 -3.26 -43.49 -30.38
N TYR A 477 -4.57 -43.31 -30.44
CA TYR A 477 -5.16 -41.98 -30.31
C TYR A 477 -5.29 -41.56 -28.86
N THR A 478 -4.80 -40.35 -28.54
CA THR A 478 -4.80 -39.77 -27.20
C THR A 478 -5.57 -38.45 -27.11
N ILE A 479 -5.85 -37.80 -28.27
CA ILE A 479 -6.54 -36.52 -28.38
C ILE A 479 -7.61 -36.55 -29.46
N THR A 480 -8.63 -35.72 -29.31
CA THR A 480 -9.74 -35.57 -30.25
C THR A 480 -10.24 -34.15 -30.34
N GLY A 481 -10.93 -33.86 -31.45
CA GLY A 481 -11.85 -32.74 -31.62
C GLY A 481 -13.15 -33.26 -32.22
N PHE A 482 -14.26 -32.54 -32.00
CA PHE A 482 -15.58 -32.88 -32.52
C PHE A 482 -16.30 -31.61 -33.00
N ALA A 483 -17.11 -31.72 -34.05
CA ALA A 483 -17.90 -30.62 -34.53
C ALA A 483 -19.27 -31.07 -35.03
N VAL A 484 -20.21 -30.12 -35.03
CA VAL A 484 -21.57 -30.28 -35.58
C VAL A 484 -21.86 -29.10 -36.47
N ASN A 485 -22.31 -29.34 -37.71
CA ASN A 485 -22.79 -28.32 -38.66
C ASN A 485 -24.25 -28.62 -39.01
N GLN A 486 -25.07 -27.58 -39.14
CA GLN A 486 -26.51 -27.71 -39.41
C GLN A 486 -26.91 -27.28 -40.86
N LYS A 487 -25.93 -27.19 -41.77
CA LYS A 487 -26.12 -26.68 -43.15
C LYS A 487 -26.25 -27.77 -44.20
N SER A 488 -26.06 -29.04 -43.87
CA SER A 488 -26.07 -30.08 -44.90
C SER A 488 -27.46 -30.32 -45.49
N ALA A 489 -27.49 -30.89 -46.69
CA ALA A 489 -28.74 -31.25 -47.36
C ALA A 489 -29.58 -32.29 -46.58
N TYR A 490 -28.97 -33.00 -45.63
CA TYR A 490 -29.60 -34.03 -44.79
C TYR A 490 -29.92 -33.55 -43.39
N GLY A 491 -29.60 -32.30 -43.04
CA GLY A 491 -29.75 -31.73 -41.73
C GLY A 491 -28.38 -31.47 -41.06
N ASN A 492 -28.01 -32.23 -40.05
CA ASN A 492 -26.72 -32.10 -39.41
C ASN A 492 -25.60 -32.87 -40.11
N THR A 493 -24.39 -32.32 -40.04
CA THR A 493 -23.14 -33.06 -40.28
C THR A 493 -22.39 -33.13 -38.96
N TYR A 494 -21.91 -34.31 -38.66
CA TYR A 494 -21.10 -34.62 -37.48
C TYR A 494 -19.70 -35.02 -37.92
N GLY A 495 -18.68 -34.40 -37.35
CA GLY A 495 -17.29 -34.76 -37.64
C GLY A 495 -16.52 -34.93 -36.35
N GLN A 496 -15.78 -36.03 -36.22
CA GLN A 496 -14.84 -36.25 -35.13
C GLN A 496 -13.47 -36.56 -35.71
N VAL A 497 -12.45 -35.86 -35.22
CA VAL A 497 -11.06 -36.05 -35.62
C VAL A 497 -10.22 -36.59 -34.45
N PHE A 498 -9.21 -37.41 -34.79
CA PHE A 498 -8.39 -38.11 -33.83
C PHE A 498 -6.91 -37.96 -34.15
N SER A 499 -6.07 -37.91 -33.12
CA SER A 499 -4.62 -37.95 -33.26
C SER A 499 -3.95 -38.49 -31.99
N GLY A 500 -2.73 -39.05 -32.14
CA GLY A 500 -1.84 -39.39 -31.04
C GLY A 500 -0.78 -38.31 -30.75
N MET A 501 -0.78 -37.18 -31.50
CA MET A 501 0.23 -36.15 -31.37
C MET A 501 -0.26 -35.02 -30.42
N GLU A 502 0.07 -35.15 -29.14
CA GLU A 502 -0.22 -34.10 -28.17
C GLU A 502 0.76 -32.93 -28.28
N LEU A 503 0.24 -31.71 -28.32
CA LEU A 503 1.03 -30.48 -28.27
C LEU A 503 0.90 -29.83 -26.89
N GLU A 504 2.01 -29.34 -26.35
CA GLU A 504 2.00 -28.66 -25.05
C GLU A 504 1.13 -27.38 -25.10
N GLY A 505 0.28 -27.19 -24.11
CA GLY A 505 -0.63 -26.05 -24.02
C GLY A 505 -1.90 -26.15 -24.87
N ASP A 506 -2.04 -27.19 -25.72
CA ASP A 506 -3.19 -27.40 -26.63
C ASP A 506 -4.18 -28.47 -26.14
N CYS A 507 -3.74 -29.38 -25.23
CA CYS A 507 -4.49 -30.55 -24.82
C CYS A 507 -4.95 -30.48 -23.38
N PHE A 508 -6.24 -30.73 -23.15
CA PHE A 508 -6.90 -30.59 -21.85
C PHE A 508 -7.70 -31.88 -21.52
N SER A 509 -7.89 -32.13 -20.21
CA SER A 509 -8.91 -33.09 -19.81
C SER A 509 -10.29 -32.61 -20.28
N VAL A 510 -11.20 -33.54 -20.56
CA VAL A 510 -12.57 -33.19 -21.00
C VAL A 510 -13.25 -32.28 -19.96
N ASP A 511 -13.10 -32.62 -18.69
CA ASP A 511 -13.66 -31.82 -17.60
C ASP A 511 -13.14 -30.38 -17.57
N ASP A 512 -11.81 -30.18 -17.75
CA ASP A 512 -11.23 -28.84 -17.71
C ASP A 512 -11.67 -28.01 -18.92
N TYR A 513 -11.65 -28.61 -20.11
CA TYR A 513 -12.06 -27.93 -21.32
C TYR A 513 -13.55 -27.56 -21.30
N CYS A 514 -14.43 -28.50 -20.96
CA CYS A 514 -15.86 -28.25 -20.82
C CYS A 514 -16.15 -27.18 -19.74
N GLY A 515 -15.44 -27.23 -18.62
CA GLY A 515 -15.58 -26.22 -17.58
C GLY A 515 -15.23 -24.82 -18.06
N PHE A 516 -14.12 -24.66 -18.78
CA PHE A 516 -13.70 -23.39 -19.36
C PHE A 516 -14.65 -22.89 -20.46
N PHE A 517 -15.03 -23.81 -21.35
CA PHE A 517 -16.04 -23.48 -22.38
C PHE A 517 -17.35 -22.96 -21.76
N MET A 518 -17.85 -23.61 -20.72
CA MET A 518 -19.09 -23.18 -20.07
C MET A 518 -18.97 -21.83 -19.36
N LEU A 519 -17.79 -21.47 -18.82
CA LEU A 519 -17.54 -20.13 -18.30
C LEU A 519 -17.62 -19.08 -19.41
N TYR A 520 -16.97 -19.35 -20.55
CA TYR A 520 -17.04 -18.47 -21.72
C TYR A 520 -18.45 -18.38 -22.30
N TYR A 521 -19.13 -19.51 -22.50
CA TYR A 521 -20.50 -19.57 -22.97
C TYR A 521 -21.45 -18.72 -22.12
N ASN A 522 -21.34 -18.87 -20.80
CA ASN A 522 -22.15 -18.07 -19.87
C ASN A 522 -21.72 -16.59 -19.86
N ALA A 523 -20.45 -16.27 -20.07
CA ALA A 523 -20.00 -14.88 -20.18
C ALA A 523 -20.61 -14.19 -21.42
N VAL A 524 -20.79 -14.93 -22.51
CA VAL A 524 -21.42 -14.40 -23.73
C VAL A 524 -22.93 -14.23 -23.58
N TYR A 525 -23.62 -15.24 -23.03
CA TYR A 525 -25.09 -15.25 -23.03
C TYR A 525 -25.74 -14.79 -21.74
N ASN A 526 -25.10 -14.94 -20.61
CA ASN A 526 -25.66 -14.70 -19.30
C ASN A 526 -24.69 -13.93 -18.35
N PRO A 527 -24.04 -12.84 -18.79
CA PRO A 527 -23.12 -12.11 -17.93
C PRO A 527 -23.87 -11.43 -16.78
N VAL A 528 -23.23 -11.35 -15.62
CA VAL A 528 -23.69 -10.51 -14.52
C VAL A 528 -23.46 -9.04 -14.92
N VAL A 529 -24.50 -8.22 -14.84
CA VAL A 529 -24.38 -6.78 -15.17
C VAL A 529 -23.98 -6.03 -13.90
N LEU A 530 -22.85 -5.30 -13.95
CA LEU A 530 -22.36 -4.42 -12.89
C LEU A 530 -22.40 -2.95 -13.35
N GLY A 531 -22.63 -2.04 -12.40
CA GLY A 531 -22.65 -0.59 -12.66
C GLY A 531 -24.00 0.05 -12.45
#